data_1c8de58bc6506df4d737550352bdb7a7
#
_entry.id   1c8de58bc6506df4d737550352bdb7a7
#
_cell.length_a   1.000
_cell.length_b   1.000
_cell.length_c   1.000
_cell.angle_alpha   90.00
_cell.angle_beta   90.00
_cell.angle_gamma   90.00
#
_symmetry.space_group_name_H-M   'P 1'
#
loop_
_entity.id
_entity.type
_entity.pdbx_description
1 polymer ?
#
loop_
_entity_poly.entity_id
_entity_poly.type
_entity_poly.pdbx_seq_one_letter_code
_entity_poly.pdbx_strand_id
1 'polypeptide(L)'
;MDAAIDVIGYGRDQFGRPVVVPANTHTLVTGLTGSGKGSISGGWLKSQAPFIAKGLVQLDYIDLKGGMEAGMLNPKLIHRHAWSLSEALTLLHEFDDEVTRRQDQYRGIVRTVTPDMEPRMLLMIDEAAELTIGIGKAKQDATEATALLDSILRRGRSCGVVVVAMTQDPRVQAMPLRPRFPQRLALRLNSESEARMALGDTAVDNGATPWLIPADRPGTCWYVDMDSGSVQFFRAPYVDDDTLRTL
;
A
#
# COMPACT_ATOMS: atom_id res chain seq x y z
N MET A 1 14.09 -10.66 16.41
CA MET A 1 13.48 -10.23 15.11
C MET A 1 14.37 -9.14 14.52
N ASP A 2 14.65 -9.20 13.21
CA ASP A 2 15.42 -8.14 12.53
C ASP A 2 14.50 -6.91 12.38
N ALA A 3 14.82 -5.80 13.05
CA ALA A 3 14.03 -4.57 13.01
C ALA A 3 13.85 -4.01 11.58
N ALA A 4 14.70 -4.41 10.64
CA ALA A 4 14.61 -3.99 9.24
C ALA A 4 13.36 -4.53 8.51
N ILE A 5 12.75 -5.63 9.00
CA ILE A 5 11.51 -6.17 8.42
C ILE A 5 10.31 -5.22 8.61
N ASP A 6 10.34 -4.40 9.65
CA ASP A 6 9.24 -3.51 10.03
C ASP A 6 9.34 -2.11 9.42
N VAL A 7 10.33 -1.87 8.54
CA VAL A 7 10.58 -0.53 7.99
C VAL A 7 10.87 -0.56 6.49
N ILE A 8 10.42 0.51 5.82
CA ILE A 8 10.76 0.83 4.43
C ILE A 8 11.63 2.09 4.43
N GLY A 9 12.86 1.98 3.95
CA GLY A 9 13.78 3.10 3.86
C GLY A 9 13.67 3.80 2.50
N TYR A 10 13.35 5.08 2.50
CA TYR A 10 13.27 5.90 1.29
C TYR A 10 14.44 6.90 1.14
N GLY A 11 15.53 6.65 1.85
CA GLY A 11 16.70 7.53 1.80
C GLY A 11 16.61 8.68 2.80
N ARG A 12 16.79 9.92 2.33
CA ARG A 12 16.84 11.11 3.20
C ARG A 12 15.87 12.19 2.71
N ASP A 13 15.35 12.95 3.67
CA ASP A 13 14.54 14.14 3.40
C ASP A 13 15.42 15.33 2.98
N GLN A 14 14.80 16.48 2.73
CA GLN A 14 15.46 17.72 2.35
C GLN A 14 16.42 18.28 3.43
N PHE A 15 16.32 17.78 4.67
CA PHE A 15 17.21 18.16 5.79
C PHE A 15 18.28 17.11 6.08
N GLY A 16 18.41 16.08 5.22
CA GLY A 16 19.36 14.98 5.40
C GLY A 16 18.95 13.93 6.44
N ARG A 17 17.73 13.99 6.99
CA ARG A 17 17.22 13.03 7.96
C ARG A 17 16.76 11.75 7.27
N PRO A 18 16.96 10.56 7.86
CA PRO A 18 16.43 9.32 7.30
C PRO A 18 14.90 9.38 7.16
N VAL A 19 14.39 8.94 6.02
CA VAL A 19 12.96 8.72 5.80
C VAL A 19 12.67 7.24 5.93
N VAL A 20 11.89 6.91 6.94
CA VAL A 20 11.51 5.53 7.27
C VAL A 20 10.01 5.47 7.44
N VAL A 21 9.38 4.57 6.69
CA VAL A 21 7.93 4.31 6.77
C VAL A 21 7.73 2.90 7.37
N PRO A 22 6.86 2.73 8.37
CA PRO A 22 6.55 1.43 8.93
C PRO A 22 6.01 0.45 7.88
N ALA A 23 6.61 -0.76 7.82
CA ALA A 23 6.20 -1.82 6.89
C ALA A 23 5.08 -2.72 7.46
N ASN A 24 4.70 -2.52 8.72
CA ASN A 24 3.67 -3.29 9.42
C ASN A 24 2.34 -2.52 9.53
N THR A 25 2.12 -1.51 8.70
CA THR A 25 0.95 -0.63 8.77
C THR A 25 0.34 -0.45 7.38
N HIS A 26 -1.00 -0.50 7.30
CA HIS A 26 -1.70 -0.28 6.04
C HIS A 26 -1.37 1.09 5.46
N THR A 27 -1.04 1.13 4.18
CA THR A 27 -0.53 2.32 3.50
C THR A 27 -1.36 2.63 2.25
N LEU A 28 -1.83 3.87 2.12
CA LEU A 28 -2.46 4.37 0.91
C LEU A 28 -1.52 5.34 0.19
N VAL A 29 -1.28 5.09 -1.08
CA VAL A 29 -0.46 5.93 -1.95
C VAL A 29 -1.34 6.58 -3.00
N THR A 30 -1.42 7.90 -3.00
CA THR A 30 -2.22 8.66 -3.97
C THR A 30 -1.32 9.49 -4.87
N GLY A 31 -1.59 9.49 -6.17
CA GLY A 31 -0.82 10.33 -7.10
C GLY A 31 -1.22 10.14 -8.55
N LEU A 32 -1.08 11.19 -9.34
CA LEU A 32 -1.38 11.18 -10.76
C LEU A 32 -0.56 10.17 -11.56
N THR A 33 -1.00 9.87 -12.77
CA THR A 33 -0.19 9.11 -13.73
C THR A 33 1.16 9.80 -13.94
N GLY A 34 2.24 9.04 -13.95
CA GLY A 34 3.59 9.57 -14.10
C GLY A 34 4.13 10.32 -12.86
N SER A 35 3.42 10.36 -11.73
CA SER A 35 3.91 11.01 -10.50
C SER A 35 4.99 10.21 -9.77
N GLY A 36 5.23 8.94 -10.15
CA GLY A 36 6.24 8.08 -9.55
C GLY A 36 5.72 7.14 -8.46
N LYS A 37 4.46 6.69 -8.53
CA LYS A 37 3.92 5.63 -7.66
C LYS A 37 4.79 4.38 -7.69
N GLY A 38 5.32 4.00 -8.86
CA GLY A 38 6.26 2.88 -9.01
C GLY A 38 7.56 3.03 -8.20
N SER A 39 8.03 4.25 -7.92
CA SER A 39 9.16 4.45 -7.00
C SER A 39 8.80 4.13 -5.56
N ILE A 40 7.55 4.37 -5.15
CA ILE A 40 7.08 4.03 -3.81
C ILE A 40 6.91 2.51 -3.68
N SER A 41 6.20 1.85 -4.63
CA SER A 41 6.04 0.38 -4.63
C SER A 41 7.38 -0.33 -4.78
N GLY A 42 8.28 0.14 -5.65
CA GLY A 42 9.62 -0.39 -5.80
C GLY A 42 10.45 -0.31 -4.51
N GLY A 43 10.33 0.78 -3.75
CA GLY A 43 10.92 0.91 -2.42
C GLY A 43 10.42 -0.16 -1.43
N TRP A 44 9.11 -0.44 -1.43
CA TRP A 44 8.51 -1.54 -0.66
C TRP A 44 9.09 -2.88 -1.07
N LEU A 45 9.05 -3.19 -2.36
CA LEU A 45 9.54 -4.45 -2.91
C LEU A 45 11.01 -4.67 -2.57
N LYS A 46 11.86 -3.68 -2.84
CA LYS A 46 13.29 -3.74 -2.54
C LYS A 46 13.58 -3.97 -1.04
N SER A 47 12.82 -3.29 -0.16
CA SER A 47 12.98 -3.44 1.28
C SER A 47 12.49 -4.79 1.79
N GLN A 48 11.43 -5.36 1.20
CA GLN A 48 10.82 -6.61 1.66
C GLN A 48 11.37 -7.86 0.95
N ALA A 49 12.01 -7.75 -0.22
CA ALA A 49 12.53 -8.90 -0.99
C ALA A 49 13.43 -9.84 -0.17
N PRO A 50 14.38 -9.38 0.68
CA PRO A 50 15.19 -10.27 1.51
C PRO A 50 14.37 -11.07 2.54
N PHE A 51 13.22 -10.56 2.98
CA PHE A 51 12.33 -11.22 3.94
C PHE A 51 11.35 -12.16 3.23
N ILE A 52 10.95 -11.84 2.01
CA ILE A 52 10.20 -12.75 1.13
C ILE A 52 11.05 -13.99 0.84
N ALA A 53 12.31 -13.81 0.44
CA ALA A 53 13.24 -14.92 0.19
C ALA A 53 13.47 -15.81 1.42
N LYS A 54 13.30 -15.29 2.64
CA LYS A 54 13.40 -16.04 3.90
C LYS A 54 12.06 -16.66 4.36
N GLY A 55 10.98 -16.45 3.61
CA GLY A 55 9.63 -16.91 3.99
C GLY A 55 9.01 -16.16 5.18
N LEU A 56 9.54 -14.98 5.55
CA LEU A 56 9.02 -14.14 6.64
C LEU A 56 7.95 -13.15 6.17
N VAL A 57 7.90 -12.90 4.87
CA VAL A 57 6.89 -12.06 4.21
C VAL A 57 6.38 -12.82 3.00
N GLN A 58 5.07 -12.83 2.80
CA GLN A 58 4.39 -13.36 1.63
C GLN A 58 3.74 -12.20 0.89
N LEU A 59 4.13 -11.98 -0.35
CA LEU A 59 3.60 -10.92 -1.22
C LEU A 59 2.53 -11.48 -2.15
N ASP A 60 1.34 -10.90 -2.08
CA ASP A 60 0.27 -11.10 -3.05
C ASP A 60 -0.05 -9.78 -3.75
N TYR A 61 -0.37 -9.83 -5.06
CA TYR A 61 -0.47 -8.61 -5.87
C TYR A 61 -1.78 -8.58 -6.69
N ILE A 62 -2.51 -7.46 -6.63
CA ILE A 62 -3.69 -7.19 -7.45
C ILE A 62 -3.35 -6.08 -8.44
N ASP A 63 -3.40 -6.40 -9.75
CA ASP A 63 -3.17 -5.46 -10.85
C ASP A 63 -4.26 -5.63 -11.93
N LEU A 64 -5.38 -4.94 -11.73
CA LEU A 64 -6.56 -5.03 -12.62
C LEU A 64 -6.38 -4.29 -13.97
N LYS A 65 -5.21 -3.69 -14.19
CA LYS A 65 -4.83 -3.06 -15.47
C LYS A 65 -4.11 -4.03 -16.40
N GLY A 66 -4.39 -5.32 -16.27
CA GLY A 66 -3.82 -6.38 -17.12
C GLY A 66 -2.43 -6.83 -16.73
N GLY A 67 -2.01 -6.61 -15.48
CA GLY A 67 -0.75 -7.11 -14.96
C GLY A 67 0.49 -6.41 -15.49
N MET A 68 0.38 -5.20 -16.04
CA MET A 68 1.51 -4.49 -16.65
C MET A 68 2.59 -4.12 -15.64
N GLU A 69 2.20 -3.67 -14.45
CA GLU A 69 3.13 -3.30 -13.37
C GLU A 69 3.69 -4.55 -12.68
N ALA A 70 2.82 -5.46 -12.26
CA ALA A 70 3.24 -6.68 -11.57
C ALA A 70 4.03 -7.65 -12.48
N GLY A 71 3.78 -7.65 -13.79
CA GLY A 71 4.51 -8.44 -14.78
C GLY A 71 5.98 -8.04 -14.94
N MET A 72 6.38 -6.86 -14.46
CA MET A 72 7.77 -6.41 -14.45
C MET A 72 8.57 -6.94 -13.26
N LEU A 73 7.90 -7.51 -12.26
CA LEU A 73 8.54 -8.01 -11.05
C LEU A 73 9.15 -9.40 -11.25
N ASN A 74 10.16 -9.72 -10.43
CA ASN A 74 10.64 -11.10 -10.33
C ASN A 74 9.47 -12.01 -9.90
N PRO A 75 9.10 -13.02 -10.71
CA PRO A 75 7.98 -13.92 -10.35
C PRO A 75 8.16 -14.64 -9.01
N LYS A 76 9.41 -14.81 -8.54
CA LYS A 76 9.71 -15.45 -7.26
C LYS A 76 9.33 -14.60 -6.05
N LEU A 77 9.12 -13.28 -6.23
CA LEU A 77 8.66 -12.39 -5.16
C LEU A 77 7.15 -12.54 -4.92
N ILE A 78 6.39 -12.87 -5.96
CA ILE A 78 4.93 -12.87 -5.90
C ILE A 78 4.47 -14.30 -5.56
N HIS A 79 3.79 -14.44 -4.43
CA HIS A 79 3.17 -15.71 -4.07
C HIS A 79 1.91 -15.97 -4.90
N ARG A 80 1.02 -14.96 -5.01
CA ARG A 80 -0.19 -15.01 -5.85
C ARG A 80 -0.43 -13.65 -6.49
N HIS A 81 -1.12 -13.66 -7.62
CA HIS A 81 -1.53 -12.45 -8.33
C HIS A 81 -3.00 -12.55 -8.77
N ALA A 82 -3.62 -11.41 -8.99
CA ALA A 82 -4.95 -11.28 -9.57
C ALA A 82 -4.93 -10.20 -10.66
N TRP A 83 -5.37 -10.60 -11.87
CA TRP A 83 -5.44 -9.74 -13.04
C TRP A 83 -6.87 -9.37 -13.42
N SER A 84 -7.85 -10.00 -12.79
CA SER A 84 -9.28 -9.76 -12.97
C SER A 84 -9.98 -9.54 -11.63
N LEU A 85 -11.15 -8.89 -11.67
CA LEU A 85 -11.95 -8.66 -10.47
C LEU A 85 -12.38 -9.97 -9.79
N SER A 86 -12.68 -11.01 -10.57
CA SER A 86 -13.03 -12.34 -10.03
C SER A 86 -11.85 -12.99 -9.28
N GLU A 87 -10.62 -12.91 -9.84
CA GLU A 87 -9.43 -13.41 -9.17
C GLU A 87 -9.11 -12.57 -7.91
N ALA A 88 -9.32 -11.25 -7.99
CA ALA A 88 -9.15 -10.36 -6.84
C ALA A 88 -10.13 -10.69 -5.71
N LEU A 89 -11.40 -10.98 -6.02
CA LEU A 89 -12.38 -11.44 -5.04
C LEU A 89 -11.95 -12.73 -4.36
N THR A 90 -11.51 -13.72 -5.14
CA THR A 90 -10.98 -14.99 -4.58
C THR A 90 -9.83 -14.71 -3.62
N LEU A 91 -8.88 -13.87 -4.02
CA LEU A 91 -7.73 -13.51 -3.19
C LEU A 91 -8.16 -12.75 -1.91
N LEU A 92 -9.11 -11.82 -2.01
CA LEU A 92 -9.62 -11.07 -0.85
C LEU A 92 -10.37 -11.97 0.14
N HIS A 93 -11.15 -12.96 -0.33
CA HIS A 93 -11.76 -13.95 0.54
C HIS A 93 -10.72 -14.74 1.32
N GLU A 94 -9.69 -15.25 0.66
CA GLU A 94 -8.62 -16.00 1.32
C GLU A 94 -7.85 -15.14 2.34
N PHE A 95 -7.66 -13.85 2.08
CA PHE A 95 -7.09 -12.91 3.06
C PHE A 95 -7.98 -12.72 4.28
N ASP A 96 -9.30 -12.57 4.08
CA ASP A 96 -10.27 -12.40 5.18
C ASP A 96 -10.39 -13.67 6.03
N ASP A 97 -10.41 -14.84 5.38
CA ASP A 97 -10.40 -16.16 6.03
C ASP A 97 -9.12 -16.35 6.85
N GLU A 98 -7.97 -15.98 6.31
CA GLU A 98 -6.69 -16.09 7.00
C GLU A 98 -6.61 -15.12 8.21
N VAL A 99 -7.13 -13.90 8.08
CA VAL A 99 -7.27 -13.00 9.23
C VAL A 99 -8.11 -13.64 10.32
N THR A 100 -9.24 -14.27 9.96
CA THR A 100 -10.14 -14.94 10.89
C THR A 100 -9.45 -16.14 11.55
N ARG A 101 -8.76 -16.98 10.77
CA ARG A 101 -7.97 -18.13 11.28
C ARG A 101 -6.94 -17.69 12.30
N ARG A 102 -6.17 -16.65 12.00
CA ARG A 102 -5.14 -16.12 12.91
C ARG A 102 -5.77 -15.52 14.17
N GLN A 103 -6.90 -14.81 14.06
CA GLN A 103 -7.62 -14.32 15.24
C GLN A 103 -8.04 -15.45 16.16
N ASP A 104 -8.59 -16.53 15.62
CA ASP A 104 -9.03 -17.69 16.40
C ASP A 104 -7.85 -18.43 17.05
N GLN A 105 -6.77 -18.62 16.30
CA GLN A 105 -5.58 -19.32 16.77
C GLN A 105 -4.85 -18.56 17.90
N TYR A 106 -4.76 -17.23 17.79
CA TYR A 106 -3.94 -16.41 18.69
C TYR A 106 -4.74 -15.61 19.71
N ARG A 107 -6.06 -15.78 19.75
CA ARG A 107 -6.95 -15.09 20.71
C ARG A 107 -6.53 -15.41 22.15
N GLY A 108 -6.22 -14.35 22.91
CA GLY A 108 -5.78 -14.47 24.31
C GLY A 108 -4.34 -14.94 24.48
N ILE A 109 -3.60 -15.20 23.40
CA ILE A 109 -2.20 -15.64 23.43
C ILE A 109 -1.26 -14.45 23.18
N VAL A 110 -1.48 -13.71 22.09
CA VAL A 110 -0.71 -12.51 21.73
C VAL A 110 -1.61 -11.36 21.31
N ARG A 111 -1.08 -10.15 21.36
CA ARG A 111 -1.79 -8.94 20.86
C ARG A 111 -1.56 -8.72 19.36
N THR A 112 -0.42 -9.19 18.87
CA THR A 112 -0.03 -9.01 17.47
C THR A 112 0.75 -10.24 17.01
N VAL A 113 0.35 -10.79 15.87
CA VAL A 113 1.08 -11.88 15.18
C VAL A 113 2.28 -11.27 14.47
N THR A 114 3.46 -11.81 14.73
CA THR A 114 4.74 -11.33 14.21
C THR A 114 5.32 -12.27 13.15
N PRO A 115 6.24 -11.82 12.28
CA PRO A 115 6.78 -12.63 11.18
C PRO A 115 7.55 -13.89 11.60
N ASP A 116 7.98 -13.98 12.84
CA ASP A 116 8.58 -15.20 13.43
C ASP A 116 7.54 -16.23 13.90
N MET A 117 6.29 -15.82 14.04
CA MET A 117 5.17 -16.71 14.37
C MET A 117 4.48 -17.22 13.10
N GLU A 118 4.14 -16.29 12.22
CA GLU A 118 3.50 -16.53 10.91
C GLU A 118 4.04 -15.51 9.91
N PRO A 119 4.27 -15.86 8.64
CA PRO A 119 4.71 -14.91 7.63
C PRO A 119 3.77 -13.69 7.57
N ARG A 120 4.34 -12.47 7.52
CA ARG A 120 3.54 -11.28 7.21
C ARG A 120 2.92 -11.43 5.83
N MET A 121 1.60 -11.30 5.73
CA MET A 121 0.92 -11.23 4.45
C MET A 121 0.91 -9.77 3.98
N LEU A 122 1.54 -9.50 2.84
CA LEU A 122 1.58 -8.20 2.20
C LEU A 122 0.71 -8.24 0.93
N LEU A 123 -0.41 -7.54 0.95
CA LEU A 123 -1.25 -7.34 -0.23
C LEU A 123 -0.92 -6.00 -0.87
N MET A 124 -0.40 -6.02 -2.09
CA MET A 124 -0.21 -4.82 -2.90
C MET A 124 -1.32 -4.70 -3.95
N ILE A 125 -1.88 -3.48 -4.09
CA ILE A 125 -2.97 -3.18 -5.03
C ILE A 125 -2.52 -1.97 -5.88
N ASP A 126 -2.34 -2.18 -7.20
CA ASP A 126 -1.84 -1.13 -8.10
C ASP A 126 -2.82 0.03 -8.30
N GLU A 127 -4.12 -0.27 -8.45
CA GLU A 127 -5.15 0.75 -8.54
C GLU A 127 -6.40 0.33 -7.75
N ALA A 128 -6.52 0.83 -6.52
CA ALA A 128 -7.62 0.45 -5.64
C ALA A 128 -8.99 0.91 -6.15
N ALA A 129 -9.05 1.96 -6.97
CA ALA A 129 -10.29 2.42 -7.58
C ALA A 129 -10.93 1.35 -8.50
N GLU A 130 -10.13 0.51 -9.15
CA GLU A 130 -10.63 -0.58 -10.00
C GLU A 130 -11.36 -1.67 -9.20
N LEU A 131 -11.01 -1.84 -7.90
CA LEU A 131 -11.72 -2.75 -7.00
C LEU A 131 -13.02 -2.18 -6.45
N THR A 132 -13.10 -0.85 -6.30
CA THR A 132 -14.18 -0.19 -5.57
C THR A 132 -15.24 0.42 -6.49
N ILE A 133 -14.88 0.68 -7.76
CA ILE A 133 -15.79 1.26 -8.76
C ILE A 133 -16.32 0.15 -9.67
N GLY A 134 -17.55 -0.25 -9.47
CA GLY A 134 -18.25 -1.19 -10.35
C GLY A 134 -19.34 -0.49 -11.16
N ILE A 135 -19.46 -0.84 -12.46
CA ILE A 135 -20.53 -0.38 -13.34
C ILE A 135 -21.31 -1.59 -13.87
N GLY A 136 -22.63 -1.51 -13.88
CA GLY A 136 -23.48 -2.58 -14.38
C GLY A 136 -23.36 -3.86 -13.53
N LYS A 137 -23.06 -4.99 -14.17
CA LYS A 137 -22.91 -6.29 -13.49
C LYS A 137 -21.74 -6.34 -12.51
N ALA A 138 -20.66 -5.62 -12.78
CA ALA A 138 -19.49 -5.54 -11.89
C ALA A 138 -19.76 -4.75 -10.59
N LYS A 139 -20.92 -4.12 -10.42
CA LYS A 139 -21.24 -3.36 -9.21
C LYS A 139 -21.37 -4.23 -7.97
N GLN A 140 -21.91 -5.43 -8.10
CA GLN A 140 -22.03 -6.38 -6.98
C GLN A 140 -20.65 -6.84 -6.54
N ASP A 141 -19.81 -7.24 -7.49
CA ASP A 141 -18.44 -7.71 -7.24
C ASP A 141 -17.58 -6.61 -6.59
N ALA A 142 -17.68 -5.36 -7.06
CA ALA A 142 -16.99 -4.21 -6.47
C ALA A 142 -17.51 -3.90 -5.04
N THR A 143 -18.80 -4.09 -4.77
CA THR A 143 -19.37 -3.93 -3.43
C THR A 143 -18.82 -5.01 -2.49
N GLU A 144 -18.75 -6.25 -2.93
CA GLU A 144 -18.18 -7.36 -2.18
C GLU A 144 -16.68 -7.17 -1.93
N ALA A 145 -15.91 -6.81 -2.97
CA ALA A 145 -14.49 -6.51 -2.84
C ALA A 145 -14.22 -5.37 -1.83
N THR A 146 -15.06 -4.31 -1.87
CA THR A 146 -14.98 -3.20 -0.91
C THR A 146 -15.25 -3.68 0.51
N ALA A 147 -16.25 -4.54 0.73
CA ALA A 147 -16.59 -5.07 2.05
C ALA A 147 -15.49 -5.98 2.61
N LEU A 148 -14.92 -6.87 1.79
CA LEU A 148 -13.80 -7.71 2.17
C LEU A 148 -12.56 -6.89 2.50
N LEU A 149 -12.22 -5.92 1.67
CA LEU A 149 -11.08 -5.05 1.92
C LEU A 149 -11.27 -4.21 3.20
N ASP A 150 -12.48 -3.69 3.48
CA ASP A 150 -12.78 -3.00 4.74
C ASP A 150 -12.57 -3.94 5.94
N SER A 151 -13.02 -5.19 5.84
CA SER A 151 -12.82 -6.21 6.89
C SER A 151 -11.34 -6.48 7.15
N ILE A 152 -10.55 -6.69 6.09
CA ILE A 152 -9.10 -6.91 6.17
C ILE A 152 -8.40 -5.69 6.80
N LEU A 153 -8.72 -4.48 6.35
CA LEU A 153 -8.12 -3.24 6.85
C LEU A 153 -8.43 -3.00 8.34
N ARG A 154 -9.60 -3.38 8.82
CA ARG A 154 -9.97 -3.23 10.25
C ARG A 154 -9.30 -4.24 11.16
N ARG A 155 -9.08 -5.47 10.69
CA ARG A 155 -8.69 -6.61 11.52
C ARG A 155 -7.27 -7.10 11.26
N GLY A 156 -6.75 -6.88 10.06
CA GLY A 156 -5.56 -7.53 9.53
C GLY A 156 -4.27 -7.15 10.25
N ARG A 157 -4.10 -5.89 10.65
CA ARG A 157 -2.85 -5.39 11.22
C ARG A 157 -2.38 -6.21 12.44
N SER A 158 -3.26 -6.50 13.38
CA SER A 158 -2.94 -7.33 14.54
C SER A 158 -2.67 -8.80 14.19
N CYS A 159 -3.14 -9.24 13.05
CA CYS A 159 -2.95 -10.58 12.50
C CYS A 159 -1.73 -10.71 11.58
N GLY A 160 -0.87 -9.69 11.49
CA GLY A 160 0.28 -9.70 10.59
C GLY A 160 -0.08 -9.56 9.11
N VAL A 161 -1.24 -8.97 8.80
CA VAL A 161 -1.70 -8.69 7.42
C VAL A 161 -1.60 -7.20 7.16
N VAL A 162 -0.95 -6.81 6.05
CA VAL A 162 -0.72 -5.42 5.65
C VAL A 162 -1.19 -5.22 4.21
N VAL A 163 -1.88 -4.11 3.97
CA VAL A 163 -2.32 -3.70 2.64
C VAL A 163 -1.57 -2.43 2.24
N VAL A 164 -0.98 -2.44 1.06
CA VAL A 164 -0.41 -1.27 0.38
C VAL A 164 -1.25 -1.03 -0.88
N ALA A 165 -2.10 -0.04 -0.83
CA ALA A 165 -2.99 0.30 -1.93
C ALA A 165 -2.53 1.59 -2.62
N MET A 166 -2.55 1.59 -3.93
CA MET A 166 -2.28 2.78 -4.74
C MET A 166 -3.56 3.24 -5.44
N THR A 167 -3.71 4.54 -5.64
CA THR A 167 -4.79 5.12 -6.42
C THR A 167 -4.37 6.42 -7.10
N GLN A 168 -5.00 6.70 -8.25
CA GLN A 168 -4.86 7.98 -8.93
C GLN A 168 -5.95 8.97 -8.50
N ASP A 169 -7.09 8.46 -8.05
CA ASP A 169 -8.26 9.25 -7.69
C ASP A 169 -8.45 9.30 -6.16
N PRO A 170 -8.23 10.46 -5.51
CA PRO A 170 -8.41 10.61 -4.07
C PRO A 170 -9.87 10.76 -3.62
N ARG A 171 -10.82 10.87 -4.56
CA ARG A 171 -12.23 11.11 -4.24
C ARG A 171 -12.84 9.95 -3.46
N VAL A 172 -13.81 10.26 -2.60
CA VAL A 172 -14.51 9.26 -1.75
C VAL A 172 -15.16 8.15 -2.59
N GLN A 173 -15.69 8.51 -3.77
CA GLN A 173 -16.33 7.54 -4.67
C GLN A 173 -15.33 6.51 -5.21
N ALA A 174 -14.09 6.90 -5.44
CA ALA A 174 -13.03 6.03 -5.93
C ALA A 174 -12.31 5.28 -4.80
N MET A 175 -12.18 5.90 -3.63
CA MET A 175 -11.50 5.31 -2.48
C MET A 175 -12.28 5.53 -1.18
N PRO A 176 -13.43 4.83 -1.00
CA PRO A 176 -14.27 4.98 0.20
C PRO A 176 -13.56 4.50 1.48
N LEU A 177 -12.59 3.59 1.34
CA LEU A 177 -11.85 3.00 2.44
C LEU A 177 -10.64 3.82 2.90
N ARG A 178 -10.38 5.01 2.30
CA ARG A 178 -9.27 5.89 2.69
C ARG A 178 -9.13 6.10 4.20
N PRO A 179 -10.21 6.27 5.00
CA PRO A 179 -10.09 6.44 6.45
C PRO A 179 -9.48 5.24 7.20
N ARG A 180 -9.43 4.06 6.56
CA ARG A 180 -8.85 2.84 7.12
C ARG A 180 -7.33 2.77 7.02
N PHE A 181 -6.71 3.69 6.29
CA PHE A 181 -5.26 3.73 6.11
C PHE A 181 -4.63 4.74 7.07
N PRO A 182 -3.92 4.27 8.12
CA PRO A 182 -3.24 5.16 9.06
C PRO A 182 -1.97 5.77 8.47
N GLN A 183 -1.43 5.22 7.39
CA GLN A 183 -0.33 5.82 6.64
C GLN A 183 -0.79 6.26 5.27
N ARG A 184 -0.45 7.48 4.90
CA ARG A 184 -0.82 8.07 3.61
C ARG A 184 0.35 8.75 2.96
N LEU A 185 0.54 8.45 1.68
CA LEU A 185 1.53 9.10 0.84
C LEU A 185 0.82 9.80 -0.31
N ALA A 186 1.15 11.07 -0.54
CA ALA A 186 0.66 11.79 -1.70
C ALA A 186 1.83 12.27 -2.55
N LEU A 187 1.92 11.75 -3.77
CA LEU A 187 2.78 12.27 -4.81
C LEU A 187 2.09 13.49 -5.47
N ARG A 188 2.55 13.92 -6.65
CA ARG A 188 1.93 15.04 -7.35
C ARG A 188 0.42 14.83 -7.54
N LEU A 189 -0.36 15.85 -7.17
CA LEU A 189 -1.81 15.96 -7.34
C LEU A 189 -2.15 17.24 -8.12
N ASN A 190 -3.41 17.40 -8.57
CA ASN A 190 -3.80 18.56 -9.36
C ASN A 190 -4.16 19.79 -8.52
N SER A 191 -4.62 19.61 -7.29
CA SER A 191 -5.17 20.68 -6.48
C SER A 191 -5.02 20.46 -4.99
N GLU A 192 -5.13 21.55 -4.22
CA GLU A 192 -5.22 21.50 -2.76
C GLU A 192 -6.41 20.67 -2.28
N SER A 193 -7.56 20.75 -2.98
CA SER A 193 -8.73 19.94 -2.65
C SER A 193 -8.45 18.43 -2.74
N GLU A 194 -7.75 17.98 -3.79
CA GLU A 194 -7.30 16.60 -3.90
C GLU A 194 -6.30 16.22 -2.78
N ALA A 195 -5.41 17.13 -2.40
CA ALA A 195 -4.48 16.91 -1.30
C ALA A 195 -5.20 16.73 0.04
N ARG A 196 -6.20 17.56 0.32
CA ARG A 196 -7.04 17.42 1.51
C ARG A 196 -7.82 16.10 1.52
N MET A 197 -8.31 15.68 0.36
CA MET A 197 -8.92 14.36 0.22
C MET A 197 -7.93 13.22 0.48
N ALA A 198 -6.71 13.30 -0.04
CA ALA A 198 -5.69 12.26 0.09
C ALA A 198 -5.10 12.18 1.50
N LEU A 199 -4.61 13.30 2.03
CA LEU A 199 -3.82 13.37 3.26
C LEU A 199 -4.62 13.83 4.50
N GLY A 200 -5.79 14.46 4.31
CA GLY A 200 -6.57 15.09 5.36
C GLY A 200 -6.21 16.58 5.55
N ASP A 201 -7.14 17.33 6.15
CA ASP A 201 -7.01 18.78 6.33
C ASP A 201 -5.79 19.16 7.19
N THR A 202 -5.61 18.49 8.32
CA THR A 202 -4.51 18.75 9.26
C THR A 202 -3.14 18.65 8.58
N ALA A 203 -2.92 17.68 7.69
CA ALA A 203 -1.65 17.53 7.00
C ALA A 203 -1.38 18.68 6.03
N VAL A 204 -2.40 19.14 5.32
CA VAL A 204 -2.33 20.28 4.39
C VAL A 204 -2.11 21.57 5.17
N ASP A 205 -2.83 21.78 6.26
CA ASP A 205 -2.67 22.95 7.12
C ASP A 205 -1.26 23.00 7.78
N ASN A 206 -0.65 21.82 8.00
CA ASN A 206 0.74 21.67 8.45
C ASN A 206 1.78 21.71 7.31
N GLY A 207 1.39 22.14 6.11
CA GLY A 207 2.29 22.46 5.01
C GLY A 207 2.50 21.36 3.96
N ALA A 208 1.74 20.27 3.98
CA ALA A 208 1.78 19.29 2.90
C ALA A 208 1.14 19.88 1.62
N THR A 209 1.95 20.05 0.58
CA THR A 209 1.56 20.72 -0.68
C THR A 209 1.80 19.86 -1.92
N PRO A 210 1.20 18.65 -2.04
CA PRO A 210 1.47 17.75 -3.15
C PRO A 210 1.08 18.32 -4.53
N TRP A 211 0.19 19.30 -4.61
CA TRP A 211 -0.15 20.00 -5.85
C TRP A 211 0.94 20.97 -6.35
N LEU A 212 1.93 21.27 -5.51
CA LEU A 212 3.10 22.09 -5.89
C LEU A 212 4.29 21.24 -6.34
N ILE A 213 4.18 19.90 -6.31
CA ILE A 213 5.25 19.02 -6.79
C ILE A 213 5.37 19.15 -8.32
N PRO A 214 6.56 19.54 -8.85
CA PRO A 214 6.76 19.67 -10.28
C PRO A 214 6.60 18.35 -11.03
N ALA A 215 6.12 18.40 -12.27
CA ALA A 215 5.89 17.21 -13.10
C ALA A 215 7.19 16.48 -13.47
N ASP A 216 8.31 17.18 -13.53
CA ASP A 216 9.65 16.66 -13.83
C ASP A 216 10.35 16.03 -12.61
N ARG A 217 9.65 15.92 -11.48
CA ARG A 217 10.18 15.31 -10.24
C ARG A 217 9.34 14.11 -9.78
N PRO A 218 9.24 13.04 -10.57
CA PRO A 218 8.52 11.84 -10.14
C PRO A 218 9.18 11.23 -8.90
N GLY A 219 8.35 10.57 -8.07
CA GLY A 219 8.78 9.99 -6.80
C GLY A 219 8.84 10.98 -5.63
N THR A 220 8.70 12.29 -5.89
CA THR A 220 8.56 13.27 -4.81
C THR A 220 7.21 13.12 -4.13
N CYS A 221 7.21 13.11 -2.80
CA CYS A 221 6.09 12.66 -2.01
C CYS A 221 6.00 13.36 -0.65
N TRP A 222 4.77 13.54 -0.19
CA TRP A 222 4.43 13.84 1.20
C TRP A 222 3.94 12.57 1.88
N TYR A 223 4.56 12.21 2.99
CA TYR A 223 4.14 11.11 3.88
C TYR A 223 3.47 11.68 5.12
N VAL A 224 2.37 11.06 5.50
CA VAL A 224 1.62 11.39 6.72
C VAL A 224 1.34 10.12 7.50
N ASP A 225 1.75 10.12 8.75
CA ASP A 225 1.31 9.16 9.75
C ASP A 225 0.10 9.79 10.47
N MET A 226 -1.08 9.19 10.26
CA MET A 226 -2.35 9.71 10.79
C MET A 226 -2.47 9.53 12.31
N ASP A 227 -1.75 8.57 12.88
CA ASP A 227 -1.80 8.29 14.32
C ASP A 227 -0.97 9.32 15.10
N SER A 228 0.22 9.68 14.59
CA SER A 228 1.10 10.67 15.23
C SER A 228 0.93 12.09 14.72
N GLY A 229 0.29 12.28 13.56
CA GLY A 229 0.21 13.55 12.86
C GLY A 229 1.54 13.99 12.21
N SER A 230 2.52 13.08 12.14
CA SER A 230 3.82 13.37 11.54
C SER A 230 3.70 13.58 10.03
N VAL A 231 4.30 14.66 9.52
CA VAL A 231 4.34 15.00 8.10
C VAL A 231 5.79 15.09 7.64
N GLN A 232 6.14 14.38 6.57
CA GLN A 232 7.48 14.36 5.99
C GLN A 232 7.43 14.57 4.47
N PHE A 233 8.40 15.34 3.95
CA PHE A 233 8.60 15.56 2.52
C PHE A 233 9.90 14.91 2.07
N PHE A 234 9.83 14.06 1.03
CA PHE A 234 10.99 13.37 0.50
C PHE A 234 10.83 13.03 -0.98
N ARG A 235 11.87 12.50 -1.57
CA ARG A 235 11.82 11.89 -2.90
C ARG A 235 12.27 10.44 -2.79
N ALA A 236 11.38 9.49 -3.16
CA ALA A 236 11.71 8.09 -3.24
C ALA A 236 12.74 7.84 -4.35
N PRO A 237 13.77 7.02 -4.12
CA PRO A 237 14.69 6.59 -5.15
C PRO A 237 13.94 5.85 -6.27
N TYR A 238 14.31 6.12 -7.51
CA TYR A 238 13.82 5.33 -8.64
C TYR A 238 14.37 3.91 -8.56
N VAL A 239 13.50 2.94 -8.70
CA VAL A 239 13.86 1.53 -8.84
C VAL A 239 13.53 1.14 -10.27
N ASP A 240 14.54 0.82 -11.05
CA ASP A 240 14.39 0.46 -12.45
C ASP A 240 13.88 -0.99 -12.61
N ASP A 241 13.37 -1.28 -13.81
CA ASP A 241 12.77 -2.58 -14.14
C ASP A 241 13.78 -3.73 -14.03
N ASP A 242 15.06 -3.49 -14.36
CA ASP A 242 16.11 -4.52 -14.27
C ASP A 242 16.37 -4.88 -12.80
N THR A 243 16.36 -3.89 -11.91
CA THR A 243 16.42 -4.12 -10.47
C THR A 243 15.20 -4.92 -10.01
N LEU A 244 13.97 -4.55 -10.42
CA LEU A 244 12.74 -5.25 -10.02
C LEU A 244 12.70 -6.71 -10.50
N ARG A 245 13.25 -7.01 -11.67
CA ARG A 245 13.35 -8.38 -12.22
C ARG A 245 14.38 -9.24 -11.49
N THR A 246 15.33 -8.64 -10.81
CA THR A 246 16.46 -9.34 -10.18
C THR A 246 16.38 -9.42 -8.64
N LEU A 247 15.40 -8.74 -8.03
CA LEU A 247 15.13 -8.77 -6.57
C LEU A 247 14.89 -10.19 -6.00
#